data_67753ff492a96cf7fa18b3966f86319a
#
_entry.id   67753ff492a96cf7fa18b3966f86319a
#
_cell.length_a   1.000
_cell.length_b   1.000
_cell.length_c   1.000
_cell.angle_alpha   90.00
_cell.angle_beta   90.00
_cell.angle_gamma   90.00
#
_symmetry.space_group_name_H-M   'P 1'
#
loop_
_entity.id
_entity.type
_entity.pdbx_description
1 polymer ?
#
loop_
_entity_poly.entity_id
_entity_poly.type
_entity_poly.pdbx_seq_one_letter_code
_entity_poly.pdbx_strand_id
1 'polypeptide(L)'
;MVRSILWRLIGCLCFWWSLGLALFFISFGVNRIEKAVQNSANPERILSDQRPDRNTDAEFQDSVQTMENAGMGQSAAVQVSENSSIRAEKTSAAGCVALTFDDGPHPVYTPQLLDGLKERGVHATFFVVGKNILGNEALLKRMETEGHLIGNHTYSHVKLSELDIARACAEVEKTNALICEVTGKEPEFIRPPFGEWKKAMECRFEMIPVLWDVDPLDWTTKNTALVVERVLKDTKPGDIILLHDYYQSSVDAALEIVDALTERGYKFVTVDELILE
;
A
#
# COMPACT_ATOMS: atom_id res chain seq x y z
N MET A 1 5.45 67.74 6.98
CA MET A 1 5.73 67.09 8.29
C MET A 1 4.61 66.14 8.76
N VAL A 2 3.35 66.45 8.57
CA VAL A 2 2.19 65.61 9.05
C VAL A 2 2.04 64.27 8.32
N ARG A 3 2.34 64.19 7.02
CA ARG A 3 2.20 62.95 6.23
C ARG A 3 3.19 61.83 6.61
N SER A 4 4.38 62.15 7.11
CA SER A 4 5.39 61.13 7.50
C SER A 4 5.10 60.47 8.85
N ILE A 5 4.37 61.14 9.72
CA ILE A 5 3.98 60.62 11.04
C ILE A 5 2.81 59.62 10.89
N LEU A 6 1.88 59.89 9.97
CA LEU A 6 0.73 59.03 9.72
C LEU A 6 1.13 57.63 9.16
N TRP A 7 2.13 57.56 8.27
CA TRP A 7 2.65 56.30 7.72
C TRP A 7 3.40 55.45 8.75
N ARG A 8 4.08 56.10 9.71
CA ARG A 8 4.75 55.38 10.82
C ARG A 8 3.76 54.78 11.83
N LEU A 9 2.64 55.45 12.08
CA LEU A 9 1.58 54.95 12.97
C LEU A 9 0.80 53.79 12.34
N ILE A 10 0.54 53.81 11.04
CA ILE A 10 -0.13 52.72 10.33
C ILE A 10 0.78 51.48 10.28
N GLY A 11 2.08 51.63 10.03
CA GLY A 11 3.05 50.55 10.05
C GLY A 11 3.18 49.87 11.44
N CYS A 12 3.14 50.63 12.54
CA CYS A 12 3.13 50.07 13.88
C CYS A 12 1.86 49.27 14.20
N LEU A 13 0.69 49.74 13.80
CA LEU A 13 -0.58 49.07 14.05
C LEU A 13 -0.67 47.73 13.27
N CYS A 14 -0.18 47.66 12.03
CA CYS A 14 -0.14 46.41 11.27
C CYS A 14 0.84 45.41 11.88
N PHE A 15 1.97 45.86 12.44
CA PHE A 15 2.94 44.98 13.08
C PHE A 15 2.40 44.37 14.40
N TRP A 16 1.66 45.13 15.18
CA TRP A 16 1.03 44.65 16.41
C TRP A 16 -0.14 43.69 16.11
N TRP A 17 -0.86 43.88 15.01
CA TRP A 17 -1.94 43.01 14.61
C TRP A 17 -1.41 41.64 14.10
N SER A 18 -0.33 41.63 13.33
CA SER A 18 0.32 40.37 12.89
C SER A 18 0.95 39.60 14.05
N LEU A 19 1.55 40.28 15.02
CA LEU A 19 2.09 39.66 16.23
C LEU A 19 0.99 39.06 17.13
N GLY A 20 -0.13 39.75 17.28
CA GLY A 20 -1.32 39.28 18.01
C GLY A 20 -1.94 38.04 17.40
N LEU A 21 -2.03 37.98 16.06
CA LEU A 21 -2.52 36.79 15.35
C LEU A 21 -1.58 35.59 15.52
N ALA A 22 -0.26 35.80 15.42
CA ALA A 22 0.74 34.75 15.61
C ALA A 22 0.69 34.16 17.02
N LEU A 23 0.57 35.00 18.06
CA LEU A 23 0.43 34.53 19.45
C LEU A 23 -0.91 33.80 19.70
N PHE A 24 -1.98 34.24 19.04
CA PHE A 24 -3.28 33.56 19.12
C PHE A 24 -3.23 32.15 18.52
N PHE A 25 -2.59 31.96 17.37
CA PHE A 25 -2.43 30.64 16.77
C PHE A 25 -1.51 29.72 17.58
N ILE A 26 -0.44 30.26 18.17
CA ILE A 26 0.45 29.49 19.07
C ILE A 26 -0.32 29.04 20.32
N SER A 27 -1.10 29.92 20.94
CA SER A 27 -1.90 29.61 22.14
C SER A 27 -3.00 28.56 21.82
N PHE A 28 -3.60 28.61 20.62
CA PHE A 28 -4.60 27.61 20.19
C PHE A 28 -3.97 26.26 19.90
N GLY A 29 -2.76 26.24 19.33
CA GLY A 29 -1.97 25.02 19.08
C GLY A 29 -1.57 24.32 20.39
N VAL A 30 -1.07 25.05 21.38
CA VAL A 30 -0.64 24.51 22.69
C VAL A 30 -1.83 23.92 23.46
N ASN A 31 -2.99 24.58 23.49
CA ASN A 31 -4.19 24.05 24.14
C ASN A 31 -4.73 22.77 23.48
N ARG A 32 -4.48 22.59 22.18
CA ARG A 32 -4.88 21.38 21.45
C ARG A 32 -3.97 20.20 21.79
N ILE A 33 -2.68 20.45 21.97
CA ILE A 33 -1.69 19.44 22.36
C ILE A 33 -1.89 19.01 23.82
N GLU A 34 -2.15 19.95 24.75
CA GLU A 34 -2.41 19.60 26.15
C GLU A 34 -3.69 18.77 26.31
N LYS A 35 -4.77 19.04 25.56
CA LYS A 35 -5.97 18.21 25.56
C LYS A 35 -5.75 16.81 24.99
N ALA A 36 -4.88 16.67 23.98
CA ALA A 36 -4.52 15.38 23.41
C ALA A 36 -3.69 14.54 24.40
N VAL A 37 -2.76 15.16 25.13
CA VAL A 37 -1.93 14.49 26.14
C VAL A 37 -2.74 14.10 27.37
N GLN A 38 -3.68 14.91 27.83
CA GLN A 38 -4.55 14.57 28.99
C GLN A 38 -5.56 13.45 28.66
N ASN A 39 -5.97 13.28 27.38
CA ASN A 39 -6.83 12.18 26.98
C ASN A 39 -6.09 10.84 26.81
N SER A 40 -4.76 10.86 26.68
CA SER A 40 -3.95 9.64 26.59
C SER A 40 -3.47 9.09 27.94
N ALA A 41 -3.64 9.83 29.03
CA ALA A 41 -3.15 9.48 30.37
C ALA A 41 -4.22 8.88 31.31
N ASN A 42 -5.19 8.12 30.78
CA ASN A 42 -6.14 7.40 31.64
C ASN A 42 -5.82 5.90 31.67
N PRO A 43 -5.18 5.38 32.74
CA PRO A 43 -4.72 3.98 32.82
C PRO A 43 -5.85 2.93 32.91
N GLU A 44 -7.11 3.32 33.11
CA GLU A 44 -8.22 2.38 33.24
C GLU A 44 -8.80 1.89 31.90
N ARG A 45 -8.32 2.41 30.74
CA ARG A 45 -8.78 1.97 29.42
C ARG A 45 -7.93 0.85 28.77
N ILE A 46 -6.84 0.45 29.41
CA ILE A 46 -5.87 -0.53 28.85
C ILE A 46 -6.27 -1.99 29.17
N LEU A 47 -7.29 -2.22 30.02
CA LEU A 47 -7.62 -3.56 30.51
C LEU A 47 -8.84 -4.24 29.88
N SER A 48 -9.43 -3.67 28.81
CA SER A 48 -10.64 -4.26 28.21
C SER A 48 -10.49 -4.81 26.79
N ASP A 49 -9.28 -4.81 26.20
CA ASP A 49 -9.08 -5.33 24.84
C ASP A 49 -8.12 -6.55 24.79
N GLN A 50 -8.34 -7.49 25.71
CA GLN A 50 -7.82 -8.85 25.58
C GLN A 50 -8.88 -9.71 24.89
N ARG A 51 -8.81 -9.80 23.56
CA ARG A 51 -9.51 -10.86 22.83
C ARG A 51 -8.81 -12.20 23.10
N PRO A 52 -9.56 -13.25 23.45
CA PRO A 52 -8.98 -14.57 23.61
C PRO A 52 -8.56 -15.12 22.24
N ASP A 53 -7.33 -15.61 22.18
CA ASP A 53 -6.82 -16.46 21.09
C ASP A 53 -7.80 -17.62 20.88
N ARG A 54 -8.47 -17.63 19.74
CA ARG A 54 -9.14 -18.84 19.25
C ARG A 54 -8.16 -19.63 18.42
N ASN A 55 -7.57 -20.59 19.09
CA ASN A 55 -6.99 -21.77 18.50
C ASN A 55 -8.10 -22.53 17.74
N THR A 56 -8.11 -22.47 16.42
CA THR A 56 -8.90 -23.34 15.53
C THR A 56 -8.03 -23.89 14.43
N ASP A 57 -6.95 -24.59 14.84
CA ASP A 57 -6.19 -25.50 14.00
C ASP A 57 -6.74 -26.94 14.20
N ALA A 58 -7.98 -27.17 13.90
CA ALA A 58 -8.53 -28.53 13.78
C ALA A 58 -9.91 -28.45 13.14
N GLU A 59 -9.96 -28.62 11.83
CA GLU A 59 -11.05 -29.17 11.01
C GLU A 59 -10.99 -28.62 9.59
N PHE A 60 -9.96 -29.01 8.82
CA PHE A 60 -10.02 -29.01 7.35
C PHE A 60 -9.01 -30.01 6.77
N GLN A 61 -9.04 -31.25 7.24
CA GLN A 61 -8.33 -32.37 6.65
C GLN A 61 -9.31 -33.51 6.38
N ASP A 62 -10.30 -33.31 5.54
CA ASP A 62 -11.03 -34.45 4.98
C ASP A 62 -11.87 -34.06 3.75
N SER A 63 -11.22 -33.69 2.63
CA SER A 63 -11.89 -33.68 1.33
C SER A 63 -10.94 -33.54 0.11
N VAL A 64 -9.72 -34.08 0.17
CA VAL A 64 -8.85 -34.22 -1.01
C VAL A 64 -8.40 -35.67 -1.13
N GLN A 65 -9.35 -36.56 -1.35
CA GLN A 65 -9.03 -37.91 -1.74
C GLN A 65 -10.19 -38.54 -2.50
N THR A 66 -10.37 -38.08 -3.75
CA THR A 66 -11.04 -38.85 -4.83
C THR A 66 -10.97 -38.04 -6.12
N MET A 67 -9.92 -38.23 -6.90
CA MET A 67 -9.88 -38.11 -8.35
C MET A 67 -8.47 -38.38 -8.91
N GLU A 68 -7.93 -39.54 -8.58
CA GLU A 68 -6.93 -40.18 -9.40
C GLU A 68 -7.60 -41.41 -10.00
N ASN A 69 -7.86 -41.36 -11.28
CA ASN A 69 -7.81 -42.49 -12.25
C ASN A 69 -8.68 -42.17 -13.46
N ALA A 70 -8.06 -41.81 -14.54
CA ALA A 70 -8.45 -42.29 -15.89
C ALA A 70 -7.53 -41.68 -16.95
N GLY A 71 -6.81 -42.55 -17.62
CA GLY A 71 -6.67 -42.48 -19.06
C GLY A 71 -5.28 -42.35 -19.63
N MET A 72 -4.55 -43.46 -19.74
CA MET A 72 -3.48 -43.68 -20.72
C MET A 72 -4.00 -43.54 -22.17
N GLY A 73 -3.17 -42.93 -23.04
CA GLY A 73 -3.44 -42.94 -24.48
C GLY A 73 -2.35 -42.31 -25.35
N GLN A 74 -1.32 -43.08 -25.68
CA GLN A 74 -0.59 -43.18 -26.97
C GLN A 74 0.11 -41.97 -27.61
N SER A 75 1.42 -42.11 -27.64
CA SER A 75 2.47 -41.89 -28.64
C SER A 75 2.03 -41.49 -30.06
N ALA A 76 2.60 -40.39 -30.57
CA ALA A 76 2.93 -40.25 -31.99
C ALA A 76 4.21 -39.42 -32.14
N ALA A 77 5.26 -40.07 -32.59
CA ALA A 77 6.51 -39.47 -33.04
C ALA A 77 6.30 -38.71 -34.36
N VAL A 78 6.74 -37.46 -34.46
CA VAL A 78 6.93 -36.78 -35.74
C VAL A 78 8.26 -36.02 -35.73
N GLN A 79 8.96 -36.25 -36.80
CA GLN A 79 10.31 -36.01 -37.21
C GLN A 79 10.84 -34.55 -37.00
N VAL A 80 12.11 -34.51 -36.67
CA VAL A 80 13.04 -33.37 -36.73
C VAL A 80 13.18 -32.93 -38.21
N SER A 81 12.93 -31.68 -38.51
CA SER A 81 13.53 -30.97 -39.64
C SER A 81 14.25 -29.73 -39.14
N GLU A 82 15.56 -29.80 -39.23
CA GLU A 82 16.46 -28.66 -39.07
C GLU A 82 16.13 -27.60 -40.12
N ASN A 83 15.79 -26.40 -39.65
CA ASN A 83 15.99 -25.19 -40.43
C ASN A 83 16.36 -24.07 -39.46
N SER A 84 17.65 -23.87 -39.34
CA SER A 84 18.27 -22.75 -38.64
C SER A 84 18.00 -21.46 -39.44
N SER A 85 16.96 -20.74 -39.07
CA SER A 85 16.87 -19.31 -39.32
C SER A 85 16.83 -18.61 -37.97
N ILE A 86 17.90 -17.93 -37.63
CA ILE A 86 18.02 -16.99 -36.52
C ILE A 86 16.97 -15.91 -36.75
N ARG A 87 15.77 -16.14 -36.28
CA ARG A 87 14.75 -15.12 -36.15
C ARG A 87 15.05 -14.41 -34.83
N ALA A 88 15.72 -13.26 -34.92
CA ALA A 88 15.71 -12.30 -33.84
C ALA A 88 14.23 -11.97 -33.58
N GLU A 89 13.60 -12.66 -32.62
CA GLU A 89 12.32 -12.27 -32.09
C GLU A 89 12.50 -10.87 -31.50
N LYS A 90 11.91 -9.91 -32.21
CA LYS A 90 11.64 -8.58 -31.71
C LYS A 90 10.73 -8.83 -30.52
N THR A 91 11.28 -8.87 -29.31
CA THR A 91 10.54 -8.82 -28.06
C THR A 91 9.77 -7.51 -28.09
N SER A 92 8.54 -7.56 -28.56
CA SER A 92 7.55 -6.53 -28.34
C SER A 92 7.45 -6.42 -26.83
N ALA A 93 7.73 -5.22 -26.26
CA ALA A 93 7.53 -4.98 -24.85
C ALA A 93 6.13 -5.45 -24.49
N ALA A 94 6.00 -6.34 -23.49
CA ALA A 94 4.71 -6.93 -23.15
C ALA A 94 3.75 -5.88 -22.55
N GLY A 95 4.24 -4.72 -22.15
CA GLY A 95 3.48 -3.62 -21.55
C GLY A 95 3.91 -3.33 -20.11
N CYS A 96 3.23 -2.37 -19.46
CA CYS A 96 3.46 -2.02 -18.08
C CYS A 96 2.49 -2.78 -17.16
N VAL A 97 2.91 -3.05 -15.92
CA VAL A 97 2.09 -3.59 -14.82
C VAL A 97 2.47 -2.88 -13.53
N ALA A 98 1.53 -2.72 -12.60
CA ALA A 98 1.81 -2.22 -11.28
C ALA A 98 1.83 -3.36 -10.25
N LEU A 99 2.95 -3.52 -9.54
CA LEU A 99 3.05 -4.42 -8.40
C LEU A 99 2.69 -3.65 -7.15
N THR A 100 1.75 -4.16 -6.36
CA THR A 100 1.24 -3.46 -5.18
C THR A 100 1.20 -4.36 -3.96
N PHE A 101 1.46 -3.77 -2.79
CA PHE A 101 1.53 -4.47 -1.51
C PHE A 101 0.63 -3.80 -0.48
N ASP A 102 -0.22 -4.59 0.17
CA ASP A 102 -1.11 -4.16 1.23
C ASP A 102 -0.59 -4.60 2.62
N ASP A 103 -1.15 -4.02 3.68
CA ASP A 103 -0.97 -4.34 5.10
C ASP A 103 0.34 -3.91 5.76
N GLY A 104 1.37 -3.56 5.01
CA GLY A 104 2.64 -3.09 5.56
C GLY A 104 2.59 -1.75 6.33
N PRO A 105 3.73 -1.25 6.80
CA PRO A 105 5.02 -1.94 6.79
C PRO A 105 5.14 -3.03 7.87
N HIS A 106 5.81 -4.13 7.54
CA HIS A 106 6.14 -5.19 8.49
C HIS A 106 7.65 -5.15 8.84
N PRO A 107 8.05 -5.17 10.13
CA PRO A 107 9.45 -4.92 10.52
C PRO A 107 10.46 -5.97 10.01
N VAL A 108 9.99 -7.16 9.61
CA VAL A 108 10.86 -8.25 9.14
C VAL A 108 10.77 -8.42 7.62
N TYR A 109 9.58 -8.40 7.05
CA TYR A 109 9.36 -8.78 5.64
C TYR A 109 9.49 -7.59 4.69
N THR A 110 9.00 -6.42 5.07
CA THR A 110 9.12 -5.22 4.23
C THR A 110 10.58 -4.86 3.90
N PRO A 111 11.57 -4.91 4.86
CA PRO A 111 12.96 -4.66 4.49
C PRO A 111 13.52 -5.62 3.44
N GLN A 112 13.17 -6.92 3.55
CA GLN A 112 13.62 -7.94 2.59
C GLN A 112 13.04 -7.70 1.21
N LEU A 113 11.76 -7.33 1.15
CA LEU A 113 11.09 -6.97 -0.11
C LEU A 113 11.75 -5.75 -0.76
N LEU A 114 11.98 -4.68 0.00
CA LEU A 114 12.65 -3.48 -0.49
C LEU A 114 14.06 -3.76 -1.01
N ASP A 115 14.84 -4.60 -0.31
CA ASP A 115 16.17 -5.03 -0.78
C ASP A 115 16.06 -5.73 -2.13
N GLY A 116 15.16 -6.70 -2.25
CA GLY A 116 14.97 -7.48 -3.47
C GLY A 116 14.42 -6.66 -4.66
N LEU A 117 13.52 -5.70 -4.43
CA LEU A 117 13.03 -4.77 -5.45
C LEU A 117 14.15 -3.84 -5.94
N LYS A 118 14.95 -3.31 -5.00
CA LYS A 118 16.09 -2.46 -5.31
C LYS A 118 17.15 -3.16 -6.15
N GLU A 119 17.48 -4.42 -5.84
CA GLU A 119 18.41 -5.23 -6.62
C GLU A 119 17.96 -5.41 -8.06
N ARG A 120 16.66 -5.42 -8.30
CA ARG A 120 16.03 -5.56 -9.62
C ARG A 120 15.72 -4.23 -10.31
N GLY A 121 15.93 -3.10 -9.63
CA GLY A 121 15.62 -1.76 -10.13
C GLY A 121 14.12 -1.55 -10.40
N VAL A 122 13.26 -2.17 -9.58
CA VAL A 122 11.80 -2.12 -9.73
C VAL A 122 11.19 -1.25 -8.64
N HIS A 123 10.28 -0.36 -9.07
CA HIS A 123 9.43 0.41 -8.18
C HIS A 123 8.06 -0.27 -8.04
N ALA A 124 7.44 -0.10 -6.86
CA ALA A 124 6.14 -0.68 -6.53
C ALA A 124 5.29 0.33 -5.75
N THR A 125 4.03 -0.01 -5.50
CA THR A 125 3.13 0.80 -4.67
C THR A 125 2.81 0.06 -3.37
N PHE A 126 2.94 0.75 -2.24
CA PHE A 126 2.64 0.21 -0.91
C PHE A 126 1.43 0.91 -0.31
N PHE A 127 0.35 0.18 -0.08
CA PHE A 127 -0.82 0.68 0.64
C PHE A 127 -0.67 0.33 2.12
N VAL A 128 -0.24 1.31 2.91
CA VAL A 128 0.20 1.07 4.30
C VAL A 128 -0.93 1.23 5.31
N VAL A 129 -0.96 0.34 6.28
CA VAL A 129 -1.87 0.40 7.43
C VAL A 129 -1.30 1.35 8.48
N GLY A 130 -2.02 2.40 8.82
CA GLY A 130 -1.51 3.49 9.66
C GLY A 130 -0.93 3.04 11.00
N LYS A 131 -1.56 2.08 11.71
CA LYS A 131 -1.02 1.55 12.98
C LYS A 131 0.33 0.86 12.82
N ASN A 132 0.64 0.32 11.62
CA ASN A 132 1.87 -0.40 11.35
C ASN A 132 3.02 0.56 10.99
N ILE A 133 2.74 1.84 10.74
CA ILE A 133 3.76 2.90 10.55
C ILE A 133 4.49 3.15 11.86
N LEU A 134 3.77 3.12 13.00
CA LEU A 134 4.32 3.43 14.31
C LEU A 134 5.42 2.44 14.70
N GLY A 135 6.64 2.96 14.89
CA GLY A 135 7.84 2.17 15.15
C GLY A 135 8.53 1.62 13.89
N ASN A 136 7.95 1.88 12.70
CA ASN A 136 8.48 1.50 11.39
C ASN A 136 8.64 2.71 10.45
N GLU A 137 8.71 3.93 10.99
CA GLU A 137 8.80 5.17 10.23
C GLU A 137 10.01 5.16 9.28
N ALA A 138 11.11 4.54 9.70
CA ALA A 138 12.31 4.39 8.86
C ALA A 138 12.05 3.55 7.60
N LEU A 139 11.15 2.56 7.64
CA LEU A 139 10.77 1.76 6.48
C LEU A 139 9.92 2.57 5.51
N LEU A 140 8.98 3.37 6.03
CA LEU A 140 8.18 4.28 5.22
C LEU A 140 9.06 5.32 4.51
N LYS A 141 10.03 5.89 5.24
CA LYS A 141 11.01 6.82 4.66
C LYS A 141 11.89 6.14 3.61
N ARG A 142 12.22 4.88 3.82
CA ARG A 142 12.97 4.07 2.86
C ARG A 142 12.15 3.83 1.58
N MET A 143 10.88 3.46 1.68
CA MET A 143 9.98 3.32 0.53
C MET A 143 9.98 4.60 -0.33
N GLU A 144 9.78 5.75 0.31
CA GLU A 144 9.75 7.05 -0.38
C GLU A 144 11.08 7.37 -1.05
N THR A 145 12.22 7.16 -0.36
CA THR A 145 13.55 7.50 -0.91
C THR A 145 14.03 6.53 -1.99
N GLU A 146 13.52 5.31 -2.01
CA GLU A 146 13.80 4.31 -3.05
C GLU A 146 12.85 4.40 -4.25
N GLY A 147 11.94 5.40 -4.28
CA GLY A 147 11.08 5.71 -5.43
C GLY A 147 9.79 4.92 -5.49
N HIS A 148 9.41 4.26 -4.41
CA HIS A 148 8.11 3.59 -4.32
C HIS A 148 6.99 4.60 -4.04
N LEU A 149 5.79 4.32 -4.55
CA LEU A 149 4.58 5.07 -4.22
C LEU A 149 4.00 4.56 -2.89
N ILE A 150 3.56 5.48 -2.04
CA ILE A 150 2.92 5.16 -0.77
C ILE A 150 1.46 5.62 -0.82
N GLY A 151 0.55 4.68 -0.60
CA GLY A 151 -0.89 4.92 -0.49
C GLY A 151 -1.42 4.59 0.91
N ASN A 152 -2.66 4.97 1.16
CA ASN A 152 -3.38 4.76 2.40
C ASN A 152 -4.13 3.42 2.39
N HIS A 153 -4.05 2.64 3.49
CA HIS A 153 -4.83 1.41 3.69
C HIS A 153 -5.63 1.43 5.00
N THR A 154 -6.15 2.61 5.38
CA THR A 154 -6.80 2.91 6.67
C THR A 154 -5.87 2.77 7.87
N TYR A 155 -6.31 3.22 9.05
CA TYR A 155 -5.46 3.16 10.24
C TYR A 155 -5.43 1.77 10.87
N SER A 156 -6.58 1.11 10.98
CA SER A 156 -6.75 -0.16 11.71
C SER A 156 -7.06 -1.34 10.79
N HIS A 157 -7.02 -1.18 9.46
CA HIS A 157 -7.45 -2.18 8.48
C HIS A 157 -8.91 -2.59 8.70
N VAL A 158 -9.81 -1.61 8.80
CA VAL A 158 -11.24 -1.83 9.05
C VAL A 158 -12.04 -1.78 7.75
N LYS A 159 -13.16 -2.50 7.73
CA LYS A 159 -14.11 -2.46 6.64
C LYS A 159 -14.88 -1.14 6.67
N LEU A 160 -14.51 -0.21 5.79
CA LEU A 160 -15.06 1.15 5.76
C LEU A 160 -16.57 1.16 5.53
N SER A 161 -17.12 0.16 4.82
CA SER A 161 -18.55 0.03 4.55
C SER A 161 -19.40 -0.20 5.81
N GLU A 162 -18.82 -0.74 6.88
CA GLU A 162 -19.49 -1.02 8.16
C GLU A 162 -19.47 0.15 9.14
N LEU A 163 -18.64 1.18 8.86
CA LEU A 163 -18.51 2.35 9.73
C LEU A 163 -19.48 3.47 9.33
N ASP A 164 -19.83 4.33 10.26
CA ASP A 164 -20.38 5.65 9.93
C ASP A 164 -19.32 6.52 9.24
N ILE A 165 -19.78 7.56 8.55
CA ILE A 165 -18.86 8.42 7.77
C ILE A 165 -17.80 9.09 8.63
N ALA A 166 -18.11 9.52 9.85
CA ALA A 166 -17.17 10.21 10.71
C ALA A 166 -16.03 9.28 11.15
N ARG A 167 -16.34 8.04 11.52
CA ARG A 167 -15.33 7.02 11.87
C ARG A 167 -14.52 6.59 10.66
N ALA A 168 -15.17 6.39 9.51
CA ALA A 168 -14.48 6.04 8.28
C ALA A 168 -13.50 7.15 7.86
N CYS A 169 -13.90 8.43 7.95
CA CYS A 169 -13.01 9.56 7.72
C CYS A 169 -11.83 9.58 8.70
N ALA A 170 -12.06 9.35 9.99
CA ALA A 170 -11.00 9.34 10.99
C ALA A 170 -9.92 8.25 10.74
N GLU A 171 -10.32 7.09 10.22
CA GLU A 171 -9.40 6.01 9.81
C GLU A 171 -8.48 6.46 8.66
N VAL A 172 -9.02 7.16 7.68
CA VAL A 172 -8.26 7.67 6.53
C VAL A 172 -7.37 8.85 6.94
N GLU A 173 -7.95 9.88 7.61
CA GLU A 173 -7.22 11.09 8.03
C GLU A 173 -6.02 10.76 8.93
N LYS A 174 -6.20 9.82 9.86
CA LYS A 174 -5.13 9.42 10.78
C LYS A 174 -3.95 8.79 10.06
N THR A 175 -4.22 7.98 9.04
CA THR A 175 -3.16 7.36 8.22
C THR A 175 -2.49 8.39 7.33
N ASN A 176 -3.26 9.29 6.68
CA ASN A 176 -2.70 10.38 5.88
C ASN A 176 -1.75 11.24 6.71
N ALA A 177 -2.16 11.62 7.93
CA ALA A 177 -1.33 12.42 8.81
C ALA A 177 0.01 11.74 9.14
N LEU A 178 0.01 10.43 9.41
CA LEU A 178 1.23 9.67 9.67
C LEU A 178 2.13 9.54 8.44
N ILE A 179 1.55 9.29 7.26
CA ILE A 179 2.31 9.24 6.01
C ILE A 179 2.95 10.62 5.75
N CYS A 180 2.18 11.70 5.87
CA CYS A 180 2.65 13.06 5.66
C CYS A 180 3.74 13.47 6.69
N GLU A 181 3.59 13.08 7.95
CA GLU A 181 4.59 13.35 9.00
C GLU A 181 5.96 12.74 8.66
N VAL A 182 5.97 11.51 8.12
CA VAL A 182 7.21 10.79 7.81
C VAL A 182 7.79 11.18 6.46
N THR A 183 6.96 11.32 5.42
CA THR A 183 7.42 11.54 4.04
C THR A 183 7.47 13.01 3.65
N GLY A 184 6.68 13.86 4.31
CA GLY A 184 6.46 15.26 3.93
C GLY A 184 5.46 15.43 2.79
N LYS A 185 4.77 14.36 2.37
CA LYS A 185 3.81 14.34 1.25
C LYS A 185 2.47 13.76 1.69
N GLU A 186 1.37 14.37 1.28
CA GLU A 186 0.04 13.78 1.43
C GLU A 186 -0.11 12.63 0.43
N PRO A 187 -0.66 11.46 0.83
CA PRO A 187 -0.93 10.38 -0.10
C PRO A 187 -2.16 10.72 -0.98
N GLU A 188 -2.02 10.51 -2.28
CA GLU A 188 -3.08 10.76 -3.26
C GLU A 188 -3.95 9.52 -3.50
N PHE A 189 -3.44 8.34 -3.19
CA PHE A 189 -4.10 7.06 -3.46
C PHE A 189 -4.49 6.35 -2.17
N ILE A 190 -5.65 5.69 -2.23
CA ILE A 190 -6.14 4.84 -1.16
C ILE A 190 -6.57 3.48 -1.71
N ARG A 191 -6.19 2.40 -1.05
CA ARG A 191 -6.83 1.11 -1.25
C ARG A 191 -7.72 0.80 -0.04
N PRO A 192 -9.04 0.78 -0.20
CA PRO A 192 -9.92 0.44 0.91
C PRO A 192 -9.75 -1.04 1.27
N PRO A 193 -9.61 -1.40 2.56
CA PRO A 193 -9.60 -2.79 2.97
C PRO A 193 -10.80 -3.57 2.41
N PHE A 194 -10.57 -4.81 2.00
CA PHE A 194 -11.57 -5.68 1.37
C PHE A 194 -12.14 -5.17 0.03
N GLY A 195 -11.54 -4.14 -0.58
CA GLY A 195 -12.00 -3.54 -1.83
C GLY A 195 -13.31 -2.72 -1.70
N GLU A 196 -13.78 -2.45 -0.50
CA GLU A 196 -15.07 -1.79 -0.26
C GLU A 196 -14.91 -0.28 0.00
N TRP A 197 -15.26 0.54 -1.00
CA TRP A 197 -15.27 1.99 -0.92
C TRP A 197 -16.67 2.56 -0.80
N LYS A 198 -16.86 3.52 0.12
CA LYS A 198 -18.13 4.27 0.22
C LYS A 198 -18.09 5.48 -0.67
N LYS A 199 -19.01 5.57 -1.64
CA LYS A 199 -19.17 6.73 -2.52
C LYS A 199 -19.34 8.06 -1.74
N ALA A 200 -19.94 8.03 -0.55
CA ALA A 200 -20.09 9.21 0.31
C ALA A 200 -18.74 9.76 0.84
N MET A 201 -17.65 9.02 0.72
CA MET A 201 -16.30 9.47 1.11
C MET A 201 -15.61 10.25 -0.01
N GLU A 202 -16.01 10.10 -1.27
CA GLU A 202 -15.47 10.85 -2.41
C GLU A 202 -15.63 12.37 -2.24
N CYS A 203 -16.65 12.82 -1.51
CA CYS A 203 -16.87 14.23 -1.20
C CYS A 203 -16.03 14.76 -0.02
N ARG A 204 -15.27 13.90 0.64
CA ARG A 204 -14.47 14.24 1.85
C ARG A 204 -12.99 14.24 1.60
N PHE A 205 -12.52 13.42 0.65
CA PHE A 205 -11.12 13.27 0.32
C PHE A 205 -10.94 13.40 -1.19
N GLU A 206 -9.94 14.16 -1.59
CA GLU A 206 -9.44 14.18 -2.96
C GLU A 206 -8.46 13.02 -3.19
N MET A 207 -8.86 11.80 -2.78
CA MET A 207 -8.05 10.60 -2.93
C MET A 207 -8.64 9.68 -3.98
N ILE A 208 -7.78 9.04 -4.75
CA ILE A 208 -8.15 8.09 -5.80
C ILE A 208 -8.19 6.68 -5.20
N PRO A 209 -9.37 6.03 -5.15
CA PRO A 209 -9.45 4.65 -4.71
C PRO A 209 -8.89 3.70 -5.79
N VAL A 210 -7.97 2.84 -5.39
CA VAL A 210 -7.29 1.87 -6.26
C VAL A 210 -7.66 0.46 -5.82
N LEU A 211 -8.20 -0.32 -6.74
CA LEU A 211 -8.43 -1.75 -6.57
C LEU A 211 -7.31 -2.55 -7.28
N TRP A 212 -7.59 -3.77 -7.68
CA TRP A 212 -6.65 -4.67 -8.35
C TRP A 212 -7.34 -5.47 -9.45
N ASP A 213 -6.55 -5.97 -10.38
CA ASP A 213 -6.98 -6.83 -11.47
C ASP A 213 -6.60 -8.29 -11.21
N VAL A 214 -5.45 -8.52 -10.55
CA VAL A 214 -4.93 -9.85 -10.23
C VAL A 214 -4.77 -10.00 -8.72
N ASP A 215 -5.51 -10.95 -8.11
CA ASP A 215 -5.39 -11.36 -6.71
C ASP A 215 -5.02 -12.86 -6.64
N PRO A 216 -3.76 -13.20 -6.37
CA PRO A 216 -3.33 -14.59 -6.27
C PRO A 216 -3.70 -15.23 -4.92
N LEU A 217 -4.35 -14.52 -4.01
CA LEU A 217 -4.72 -14.97 -2.67
C LEU A 217 -3.50 -15.42 -1.84
N ASP A 218 -2.39 -14.67 -1.89
CA ASP A 218 -1.13 -14.96 -1.20
C ASP A 218 -1.28 -15.02 0.32
N TRP A 219 -2.22 -14.25 0.87
CA TRP A 219 -2.57 -14.22 2.28
C TRP A 219 -3.27 -15.51 2.76
N THR A 220 -3.87 -16.30 1.86
CA THR A 220 -4.55 -17.56 2.20
C THR A 220 -3.63 -18.76 2.09
N THR A 221 -2.55 -18.67 1.34
CA THR A 221 -1.62 -19.78 1.11
C THR A 221 -0.18 -19.35 1.42
N LYS A 222 0.57 -20.25 2.02
CA LYS A 222 2.01 -20.05 2.23
C LYS A 222 2.84 -20.76 1.16
N ASN A 223 2.27 -20.97 -0.01
CA ASN A 223 2.90 -21.66 -1.14
C ASN A 223 3.33 -20.63 -2.20
N THR A 224 4.58 -20.25 -2.18
CA THR A 224 5.22 -19.32 -3.12
C THR A 224 4.97 -19.71 -4.57
N ALA A 225 5.22 -20.98 -4.94
CA ALA A 225 5.07 -21.43 -6.32
C ALA A 225 3.62 -21.30 -6.85
N LEU A 226 2.63 -21.57 -5.99
CA LEU A 226 1.21 -21.41 -6.36
C LEU A 226 0.83 -19.94 -6.58
N VAL A 227 1.36 -19.03 -5.75
CA VAL A 227 1.16 -17.58 -5.90
C VAL A 227 1.76 -17.11 -7.22
N VAL A 228 2.99 -17.49 -7.51
CA VAL A 228 3.70 -17.17 -8.75
C VAL A 228 2.92 -17.71 -9.97
N GLU A 229 2.50 -18.99 -9.95
CA GLU A 229 1.73 -19.59 -11.03
C GLU A 229 0.45 -18.79 -11.35
N ARG A 230 -0.32 -18.43 -10.31
CA ARG A 230 -1.57 -17.67 -10.47
C ARG A 230 -1.32 -16.30 -11.11
N VAL A 231 -0.34 -15.56 -10.61
CA VAL A 231 0.00 -14.25 -11.18
C VAL A 231 0.45 -14.37 -12.63
N LEU A 232 1.39 -15.28 -12.92
CA LEU A 232 1.95 -15.45 -14.26
C LEU A 232 0.93 -15.93 -15.30
N LYS A 233 -0.13 -16.59 -14.85
CA LYS A 233 -1.24 -17.06 -15.68
C LYS A 233 -2.23 -15.96 -16.04
N ASP A 234 -2.56 -15.09 -15.07
CA ASP A 234 -3.70 -14.19 -15.20
C ASP A 234 -3.27 -12.76 -15.61
N THR A 235 -1.99 -12.36 -15.39
CA THR A 235 -1.48 -11.02 -15.65
C THR A 235 -1.48 -10.65 -17.14
N LYS A 236 -1.99 -9.44 -17.42
CA LYS A 236 -2.03 -8.78 -18.73
C LYS A 236 -1.41 -7.38 -18.64
N PRO A 237 -1.04 -6.77 -19.78
CA PRO A 237 -0.60 -5.38 -19.81
C PRO A 237 -1.66 -4.44 -19.23
N GLY A 238 -1.25 -3.56 -18.33
CA GLY A 238 -2.13 -2.60 -17.64
C GLY A 238 -2.67 -3.09 -16.31
N ASP A 239 -2.41 -4.34 -15.91
CA ASP A 239 -2.95 -4.90 -14.68
C ASP A 239 -2.23 -4.38 -13.42
N ILE A 240 -3.02 -4.24 -12.36
CA ILE A 240 -2.57 -3.98 -10.99
C ILE A 240 -2.60 -5.31 -10.23
N ILE A 241 -1.44 -5.75 -9.75
CA ILE A 241 -1.25 -7.01 -9.04
C ILE A 241 -1.25 -6.75 -7.54
N LEU A 242 -2.14 -7.43 -6.80
CA LEU A 242 -2.23 -7.39 -5.34
C LEU A 242 -1.37 -8.47 -4.72
N LEU A 243 -0.51 -8.08 -3.77
CA LEU A 243 0.22 -8.95 -2.84
C LEU A 243 0.22 -8.30 -1.44
N HIS A 244 0.81 -9.00 -0.47
CA HIS A 244 0.94 -8.49 0.90
C HIS A 244 2.39 -8.66 1.36
N ASP A 245 2.98 -7.63 1.97
CA ASP A 245 4.34 -7.67 2.53
C ASP A 245 4.37 -8.15 4.00
N TYR A 246 3.47 -9.07 4.32
CA TYR A 246 3.23 -9.57 5.68
C TYR A 246 3.68 -11.02 5.92
N TYR A 247 4.12 -11.73 4.86
CA TYR A 247 4.55 -13.14 4.92
C TYR A 247 5.82 -13.37 4.10
N GLN A 248 6.70 -14.24 4.58
CA GLN A 248 7.90 -14.62 3.83
C GLN A 248 7.55 -15.19 2.44
N SER A 249 6.55 -16.07 2.37
CA SER A 249 6.11 -16.67 1.11
C SER A 249 5.62 -15.65 0.07
N SER A 250 5.04 -14.55 0.53
CA SER A 250 4.60 -13.45 -0.36
C SER A 250 5.78 -12.63 -0.86
N VAL A 251 6.78 -12.38 0.00
CA VAL A 251 8.03 -11.71 -0.41
C VAL A 251 8.78 -12.54 -1.45
N ASP A 252 8.97 -13.84 -1.17
CA ASP A 252 9.63 -14.75 -2.10
C ASP A 252 8.87 -14.80 -3.44
N ALA A 253 7.53 -14.92 -3.40
CA ALA A 253 6.70 -14.90 -4.60
C ALA A 253 6.80 -13.59 -5.39
N ALA A 254 6.79 -12.45 -4.69
CA ALA A 254 6.91 -11.14 -5.34
C ALA A 254 8.20 -11.02 -6.15
N LEU A 255 9.32 -11.45 -5.59
CA LEU A 255 10.62 -11.38 -6.26
C LEU A 255 10.71 -12.35 -7.46
N GLU A 256 10.16 -13.56 -7.33
CA GLU A 256 10.06 -14.52 -8.44
C GLU A 256 9.12 -14.00 -9.55
N ILE A 257 8.01 -13.34 -9.20
CA ILE A 257 7.09 -12.71 -10.14
C ILE A 257 7.79 -11.59 -10.92
N VAL A 258 8.56 -10.74 -10.21
CA VAL A 258 9.33 -9.67 -10.85
C VAL A 258 10.30 -10.24 -11.88
N ASP A 259 11.07 -11.26 -11.51
CA ASP A 259 12.02 -11.89 -12.41
C ASP A 259 11.31 -12.48 -13.64
N ALA A 260 10.27 -13.29 -13.43
CA ALA A 260 9.56 -13.97 -14.50
C ALA A 260 8.79 -13.02 -15.45
N LEU A 261 8.15 -11.96 -14.93
CA LEU A 261 7.47 -10.97 -15.77
C LEU A 261 8.46 -10.08 -16.53
N THR A 262 9.60 -9.75 -15.92
CA THR A 262 10.69 -9.04 -16.61
C THR A 262 11.24 -9.85 -17.79
N GLU A 263 11.46 -11.17 -17.61
CA GLU A 263 11.85 -12.07 -18.68
C GLU A 263 10.81 -12.14 -19.82
N ARG A 264 9.53 -11.98 -19.49
CA ARG A 264 8.43 -11.88 -20.47
C ARG A 264 8.33 -10.51 -21.15
N GLY A 265 9.18 -9.54 -20.76
CA GLY A 265 9.24 -8.20 -21.32
C GLY A 265 8.30 -7.17 -20.70
N TYR A 266 7.67 -7.48 -19.55
CA TYR A 266 6.89 -6.50 -18.80
C TYR A 266 7.81 -5.47 -18.11
N LYS A 267 7.30 -4.24 -17.97
CA LYS A 267 7.90 -3.19 -17.15
C LYS A 267 7.05 -2.96 -15.91
N PHE A 268 7.71 -2.82 -14.77
CA PHE A 268 7.05 -2.46 -13.53
C PHE A 268 7.02 -0.95 -13.37
N VAL A 269 5.85 -0.43 -13.07
CA VAL A 269 5.59 1.00 -12.81
C VAL A 269 4.79 1.15 -11.52
N THR A 270 4.78 2.33 -10.94
CA THR A 270 3.90 2.63 -9.81
C THR A 270 2.46 2.87 -10.28
N VAL A 271 1.50 2.85 -9.36
CA VAL A 271 0.07 2.98 -9.72
C VAL A 271 -0.23 4.32 -10.37
N ASP A 272 0.40 5.41 -9.90
CA ASP A 272 0.23 6.74 -10.50
C ASP A 272 0.75 6.78 -11.94
N GLU A 273 1.93 6.19 -12.20
CA GLU A 273 2.47 6.07 -13.55
C GLU A 273 1.56 5.23 -14.47
N LEU A 274 0.94 4.15 -13.93
CA LEU A 274 0.06 3.29 -14.72
C LEU A 274 -1.28 3.93 -15.06
N ILE A 275 -1.85 4.73 -14.14
CA ILE A 275 -3.19 5.31 -14.29
C ILE A 275 -3.17 6.66 -15.04
N LEU A 276 -2.06 7.41 -14.94
CA LEU A 276 -1.97 8.77 -15.47
C LEU A 276 -1.26 8.84 -16.86
N GLU A 277 -0.70 7.74 -17.37
CA GLU A 277 -0.22 7.61 -18.75
C GLU A 277 -1.36 7.27 -19.72
#